data_25f6147f2491b7cf2827f1b544bb29a6
#
_entry.id   25f6147f2491b7cf2827f1b544bb29a6
#
_cell.length_a   1.000
_cell.length_b   1.000
_cell.length_c   1.000
_cell.angle_alpha   90.00
_cell.angle_beta   90.00
_cell.angle_gamma   90.00
#
_symmetry.space_group_name_H-M   'P 1'
#
loop_
_entity.id
_entity.type
_entity.pdbx_description
1 polymer ?
#
loop_
_entity_poly.entity_id
_entity_poly.type
_entity_poly.pdbx_seq_one_letter_code
_entity_poly.pdbx_strand_id
1 'polypeptide(L)'
;KLKKNYGYARIEKILEPGKDRVEPVCPVARQCGGCSLQHLSYEKQLEWKFNKVKNCLERIGGLEHMEEKMEPVYGMEDPYYYRNKAQFPVGTDRNGQLITGFYAGRTHSIVENTHCCIQAKINQQILEMVMEYCHRNHITAYDEKNHKGVLRHILTRVGFQTGEIMVCLIVNGGKKKLVNLGQLVDDLKAISGMTSITLNINKEKTNRILGDKIISIWGQDYITDYIGNVKYQISPLSFYQVNPAQTEVLYGKALEYANLQGEETVWDLYCGIGTISLFLAQKAKKVYGVEIIPQAIEDARQN
;
A
#
# COMPACT_ATOMS: atom_id res chain seq x y z
N LYS A 1 -26.71 -9.88 15.12
CA LYS A 1 -27.75 -9.98 14.06
C LYS A 1 -27.72 -11.39 13.49
N LEU A 2 -28.86 -12.10 13.60
CA LEU A 2 -28.99 -13.47 13.09
C LEU A 2 -29.52 -13.47 11.64
N LYS A 3 -29.02 -14.40 10.84
CA LYS A 3 -29.48 -14.77 9.50
C LYS A 3 -29.87 -16.25 9.51
N LYS A 4 -30.48 -16.76 8.43
CA LYS A 4 -31.00 -18.15 8.37
C LYS A 4 -29.92 -19.18 8.72
N ASN A 5 -28.70 -19.04 8.18
CA ASN A 5 -27.62 -20.02 8.30
C ASN A 5 -26.37 -19.52 9.04
N TYR A 6 -26.35 -18.22 9.46
CA TYR A 6 -25.21 -17.61 10.16
C TYR A 6 -25.65 -16.40 10.96
N GLY A 7 -24.77 -15.91 11.83
CA GLY A 7 -24.99 -14.69 12.61
C GLY A 7 -23.76 -13.79 12.63
N TYR A 8 -24.01 -12.51 12.92
CA TYR A 8 -22.99 -11.52 13.23
C TYR A 8 -22.97 -11.30 14.73
N ALA A 9 -21.80 -11.40 15.32
CA ALA A 9 -21.56 -11.09 16.73
C ALA A 9 -20.41 -10.10 16.87
N ARG A 10 -20.38 -9.39 17.96
CA ARG A 10 -19.25 -8.56 18.40
C ARG A 10 -18.69 -9.18 19.67
N ILE A 11 -17.37 -9.29 19.74
CA ILE A 11 -16.70 -9.67 20.97
C ILE A 11 -16.76 -8.47 21.92
N GLU A 12 -17.39 -8.64 23.08
CA GLU A 12 -17.45 -7.61 24.12
C GLU A 12 -16.26 -7.72 25.06
N LYS A 13 -15.93 -8.94 25.49
CA LYS A 13 -14.86 -9.22 26.43
C LYS A 13 -14.20 -10.57 26.11
N ILE A 14 -12.90 -10.63 26.23
CA ILE A 14 -12.13 -11.88 26.21
C ILE A 14 -11.95 -12.29 27.67
N LEU A 15 -12.57 -13.40 28.07
CA LEU A 15 -12.51 -13.91 29.45
C LEU A 15 -11.19 -14.61 29.68
N GLU A 16 -10.78 -15.44 28.73
CA GLU A 16 -9.54 -16.20 28.77
C GLU A 16 -8.82 -16.02 27.42
N PRO A 17 -7.66 -15.34 27.39
CA PRO A 17 -6.90 -15.20 26.15
C PRO A 17 -6.21 -16.52 25.81
N GLY A 18 -6.23 -16.86 24.52
CA GLY A 18 -5.43 -17.98 24.00
C GLY A 18 -3.93 -17.75 24.24
N LYS A 19 -3.16 -18.82 24.37
CA LYS A 19 -1.71 -18.79 24.66
C LYS A 19 -0.86 -18.01 23.66
N ASP A 20 -1.32 -17.95 22.41
CA ASP A 20 -0.61 -17.30 21.30
C ASP A 20 -1.06 -15.85 21.09
N ARG A 21 -1.94 -15.34 21.99
CA ARG A 21 -2.39 -13.97 21.95
C ARG A 21 -1.31 -13.06 22.51
N VAL A 22 -1.02 -12.00 21.74
CA VAL A 22 -0.08 -10.95 22.14
C VAL A 22 -0.78 -9.59 22.14
N GLU A 23 -0.24 -8.62 22.87
CA GLU A 23 -0.70 -7.25 22.75
C GLU A 23 -0.18 -6.65 21.44
N PRO A 24 -1.07 -6.07 20.61
CA PRO A 24 -0.65 -5.45 19.36
C PRO A 24 0.34 -4.30 19.58
N VAL A 25 1.40 -4.25 18.77
CA VAL A 25 2.37 -3.14 18.78
C VAL A 25 1.70 -1.80 18.41
N CYS A 26 0.71 -1.83 17.54
CA CYS A 26 -0.02 -0.64 17.13
C CYS A 26 -1.12 -0.31 18.17
N PRO A 27 -1.11 0.89 18.79
CA PRO A 27 -2.07 1.26 19.84
C PRO A 27 -3.51 1.35 19.33
N VAL A 28 -3.70 1.57 18.02
CA VAL A 28 -5.02 1.67 17.38
C VAL A 28 -5.43 0.40 16.63
N ALA A 29 -4.71 -0.71 16.79
CA ALA A 29 -4.96 -1.96 16.05
C ALA A 29 -6.39 -2.50 16.19
N ARG A 30 -7.05 -2.25 17.33
CA ARG A 30 -8.44 -2.68 17.58
C ARG A 30 -9.48 -1.84 16.85
N GLN A 31 -9.14 -0.62 16.44
CA GLN A 31 -10.03 0.34 15.79
C GLN A 31 -9.75 0.44 14.30
N CYS A 32 -8.47 0.44 13.93
CA CYS A 32 -8.00 0.56 12.55
C CYS A 32 -8.35 -0.69 11.73
N GLY A 33 -8.87 -0.47 10.51
CA GLY A 33 -9.19 -1.55 9.57
C GLY A 33 -7.98 -2.09 8.79
N GLY A 34 -6.77 -1.55 9.00
CA GLY A 34 -5.59 -1.89 8.22
C GLY A 34 -4.94 -3.23 8.56
N CYS A 35 -5.03 -3.68 9.82
CA CYS A 35 -4.40 -4.90 10.30
C CYS A 35 -5.41 -5.82 10.99
N SER A 36 -5.38 -7.11 10.63
CA SER A 36 -6.35 -8.09 11.15
C SER A 36 -5.76 -9.07 12.17
N LEU A 37 -4.44 -9.26 12.22
CA LEU A 37 -3.79 -10.35 12.96
C LEU A 37 -2.74 -9.91 13.99
N GLN A 38 -2.57 -8.62 14.25
CA GLN A 38 -1.55 -8.14 15.20
C GLN A 38 -1.73 -8.65 16.66
N HIS A 39 -2.89 -9.19 16.98
CA HIS A 39 -3.17 -9.81 18.28
C HIS A 39 -2.69 -11.27 18.38
N LEU A 40 -2.07 -11.81 17.35
CA LEU A 40 -1.41 -13.12 17.35
C LEU A 40 0.10 -12.96 17.27
N SER A 41 0.85 -13.86 17.91
CA SER A 41 2.29 -13.96 17.70
C SER A 41 2.60 -14.15 16.21
N TYR A 42 3.76 -13.68 15.73
CA TYR A 42 4.06 -13.74 14.31
C TYR A 42 4.12 -15.17 13.77
N GLU A 43 4.66 -16.09 14.53
CA GLU A 43 4.67 -17.52 14.21
C GLU A 43 3.24 -18.05 13.99
N LYS A 44 2.30 -17.67 14.84
CA LYS A 44 0.89 -18.04 14.70
C LYS A 44 0.18 -17.33 13.54
N GLN A 45 0.63 -16.16 13.15
CA GLN A 45 0.17 -15.52 11.92
C GLN A 45 0.58 -16.33 10.69
N LEU A 46 1.80 -16.88 10.66
CA LEU A 46 2.27 -17.73 9.56
C LEU A 46 1.51 -19.06 9.52
N GLU A 47 1.35 -19.71 10.66
CA GLU A 47 0.55 -20.94 10.78
C GLU A 47 -0.91 -20.71 10.34
N TRP A 48 -1.52 -19.60 10.76
CA TRP A 48 -2.88 -19.24 10.34
C TRP A 48 -2.98 -19.06 8.81
N LYS A 49 -2.00 -18.42 8.19
CA LYS A 49 -1.93 -18.23 6.74
C LYS A 49 -1.79 -19.57 6.01
N PHE A 50 -0.91 -20.44 6.49
CA PHE A 50 -0.75 -21.81 5.99
C PHE A 50 -2.07 -22.56 6.03
N ASN A 51 -2.69 -22.65 7.20
CA ASN A 51 -3.95 -23.35 7.41
C ASN A 51 -5.10 -22.78 6.58
N LYS A 52 -5.11 -21.46 6.35
CA LYS A 52 -6.12 -20.84 5.50
C LYS A 52 -6.00 -21.31 4.05
N VAL A 53 -4.80 -21.35 3.49
CA VAL A 53 -4.56 -21.83 2.11
C VAL A 53 -4.87 -23.32 2.02
N LYS A 54 -4.34 -24.13 2.95
CA LYS A 54 -4.63 -25.56 3.05
C LYS A 54 -6.13 -25.84 3.04
N ASN A 55 -6.88 -25.20 3.94
CA ASN A 55 -8.34 -25.38 4.03
C ASN A 55 -9.08 -24.99 2.74
N CYS A 56 -8.61 -23.94 2.03
CA CYS A 56 -9.20 -23.57 0.75
C CYS A 56 -8.95 -24.64 -0.31
N LEU A 57 -7.73 -25.16 -0.39
CA LEU A 57 -7.38 -26.20 -1.36
C LEU A 57 -8.12 -27.52 -1.07
N GLU A 58 -8.21 -27.93 0.18
CA GLU A 58 -8.89 -29.18 0.56
C GLU A 58 -10.42 -29.06 0.48
N ARG A 59 -11.03 -28.04 1.12
CA ARG A 59 -12.49 -27.96 1.25
C ARG A 59 -13.19 -27.36 0.03
N ILE A 60 -12.54 -26.47 -0.70
CA ILE A 60 -13.12 -25.80 -1.88
C ILE A 60 -12.56 -26.44 -3.14
N GLY A 61 -11.24 -26.65 -3.19
CA GLY A 61 -10.56 -27.25 -4.33
C GLY A 61 -10.72 -28.75 -4.45
N GLY A 62 -11.15 -29.45 -3.37
CA GLY A 62 -11.29 -30.92 -3.37
C GLY A 62 -9.96 -31.67 -3.46
N LEU A 63 -8.83 -31.02 -3.14
CA LEU A 63 -7.51 -31.62 -3.14
C LEU A 63 -7.27 -32.32 -1.80
N GLU A 64 -6.60 -33.47 -1.83
CA GLU A 64 -6.30 -34.27 -0.62
C GLU A 64 -4.83 -34.18 -0.24
N HIS A 65 -4.55 -34.34 1.05
CA HIS A 65 -3.19 -34.42 1.61
C HIS A 65 -2.34 -33.17 1.31
N MET A 66 -2.94 -31.97 1.37
CA MET A 66 -2.25 -30.72 1.04
C MET A 66 -1.16 -30.37 2.03
N GLU A 67 -1.24 -30.85 3.26
CA GLU A 67 -0.21 -30.61 4.28
C GLU A 67 1.16 -31.19 3.86
N GLU A 68 1.17 -32.33 3.18
CA GLU A 68 2.38 -32.98 2.68
C GLU A 68 2.94 -32.33 1.41
N LYS A 69 2.10 -31.57 0.68
CA LYS A 69 2.41 -30.96 -0.63
C LYS A 69 2.75 -29.48 -0.52
N MET A 70 2.40 -28.84 0.58
CA MET A 70 2.63 -27.39 0.77
C MET A 70 3.94 -27.14 1.49
N GLU A 71 4.72 -26.20 0.96
CA GLU A 71 5.87 -25.67 1.69
C GLU A 71 5.43 -24.76 2.83
N PRO A 72 6.26 -24.59 3.87
CA PRO A 72 6.01 -23.59 4.93
C PRO A 72 5.86 -22.18 4.37
N VAL A 73 5.11 -21.34 5.06
CA VAL A 73 4.98 -19.92 4.69
C VAL A 73 6.30 -19.20 4.91
N TYR A 74 6.83 -18.58 3.87
CA TYR A 74 8.02 -17.72 3.98
C TYR A 74 7.66 -16.44 4.74
N GLY A 75 8.09 -16.36 5.98
CA GLY A 75 7.89 -15.20 6.86
C GLY A 75 8.95 -14.14 6.65
N MET A 76 8.71 -12.95 7.21
CA MET A 76 9.69 -11.88 7.33
C MET A 76 10.48 -12.05 8.63
N GLU A 77 11.73 -11.64 8.64
CA GLU A 77 12.54 -11.54 9.86
C GLU A 77 11.98 -10.44 10.78
N ASP A 78 11.72 -9.24 10.21
CA ASP A 78 11.01 -8.14 10.88
C ASP A 78 9.72 -7.81 10.13
N PRO A 79 8.52 -8.12 10.68
CA PRO A 79 7.25 -7.89 10.03
C PRO A 79 6.70 -6.47 10.20
N TYR A 80 7.56 -5.50 10.55
CA TYR A 80 7.19 -4.10 10.73
C TYR A 80 7.84 -3.19 9.69
N TYR A 81 7.27 -2.00 9.51
CA TYR A 81 7.78 -0.93 8.62
C TYR A 81 8.10 -1.36 7.18
N TYR A 82 7.48 -2.44 6.71
CA TYR A 82 7.79 -3.07 5.43
C TYR A 82 7.08 -2.45 4.23
N ARG A 83 6.05 -1.64 4.45
CA ARG A 83 5.26 -1.10 3.33
C ARG A 83 5.95 0.11 2.72
N ASN A 84 6.20 0.01 1.42
CA ASN A 84 6.78 1.08 0.62
C ASN A 84 5.76 2.09 0.08
N LYS A 85 4.45 1.83 0.25
CA LYS A 85 3.37 2.72 -0.18
C LYS A 85 2.32 2.85 0.90
N ALA A 86 1.89 4.07 1.14
CA ALA A 86 0.73 4.38 1.97
C ALA A 86 -0.21 5.38 1.29
N GLN A 87 -1.50 5.30 1.62
CA GLN A 87 -2.52 6.26 1.21
C GLN A 87 -3.32 6.62 2.46
N PHE A 88 -3.08 7.82 2.96
CA PHE A 88 -3.69 8.30 4.19
C PHE A 88 -4.89 9.19 3.87
N PRO A 89 -6.12 8.80 4.19
CA PRO A 89 -7.27 9.69 4.10
C PRO A 89 -7.10 10.89 5.03
N VAL A 90 -7.56 12.04 4.59
CA VAL A 90 -7.63 13.26 5.38
C VAL A 90 -9.09 13.62 5.62
N GLY A 91 -9.45 13.85 6.85
CA GLY A 91 -10.81 14.19 7.26
C GLY A 91 -10.82 15.12 8.45
N THR A 92 -11.97 15.20 9.09
CA THR A 92 -12.15 15.97 10.34
C THR A 92 -12.68 15.06 11.45
N ASP A 93 -12.23 15.33 12.66
CA ASP A 93 -12.79 14.73 13.87
C ASP A 93 -14.16 15.33 14.21
N ARG A 94 -14.71 14.95 15.36
CA ARG A 94 -16.01 15.47 15.87
C ARG A 94 -15.96 16.94 16.25
N ASN A 95 -14.78 17.48 16.50
CA ASN A 95 -14.54 18.88 16.88
C ASN A 95 -14.21 19.75 15.65
N GLY A 96 -14.19 19.18 14.45
CA GLY A 96 -13.82 19.86 13.23
C GLY A 96 -12.31 20.01 13.00
N GLN A 97 -11.48 19.36 13.82
CA GLN A 97 -10.02 19.37 13.66
C GLN A 97 -9.61 18.42 12.52
N LEU A 98 -8.64 18.84 11.71
CA LEU A 98 -8.08 18.00 10.66
C LEU A 98 -7.37 16.78 11.27
N ILE A 99 -7.71 15.60 10.77
CA ILE A 99 -7.08 14.35 11.14
C ILE A 99 -6.67 13.56 9.90
N THR A 100 -5.64 12.73 10.07
CA THR A 100 -5.22 11.76 9.06
C THR A 100 -4.88 10.42 9.72
N GLY A 101 -4.97 9.33 8.95
CA GLY A 101 -4.72 7.99 9.48
C GLY A 101 -5.26 6.93 8.54
N PHE A 102 -6.06 5.99 9.05
CA PHE A 102 -6.68 4.94 8.25
C PHE A 102 -8.15 4.76 8.61
N TYR A 103 -8.94 4.20 7.71
CA TYR A 103 -10.34 3.92 7.98
C TYR A 103 -10.51 2.81 9.02
N ALA A 104 -11.47 3.00 9.91
CA ALA A 104 -11.96 1.93 10.77
C ALA A 104 -12.59 0.82 9.92
N GLY A 105 -12.46 -0.41 10.38
CA GLY A 105 -12.92 -1.58 9.61
C GLY A 105 -14.37 -1.45 9.15
N ARG A 106 -14.59 -1.60 7.84
CA ARG A 106 -15.90 -1.53 7.18
C ARG A 106 -16.62 -0.19 7.30
N THR A 107 -15.89 0.90 7.49
CA THR A 107 -16.43 2.27 7.55
C THR A 107 -15.52 3.24 6.81
N HIS A 108 -15.97 4.48 6.64
CA HIS A 108 -15.16 5.61 6.18
C HIS A 108 -14.78 6.56 7.34
N SER A 109 -14.96 6.12 8.60
CA SER A 109 -14.48 6.88 9.76
C SER A 109 -12.98 6.74 9.87
N ILE A 110 -12.27 7.85 9.94
CA ILE A 110 -10.82 7.86 10.08
C ILE A 110 -10.45 7.60 11.55
N VAL A 111 -9.59 6.63 11.75
CA VAL A 111 -8.85 6.42 13.00
C VAL A 111 -7.55 7.18 12.86
N GLU A 112 -7.39 8.23 13.64
CA GLU A 112 -6.20 9.06 13.61
C GLU A 112 -4.97 8.22 13.94
N ASN A 113 -4.00 8.23 13.05
CA ASN A 113 -2.75 7.50 13.23
C ASN A 113 -1.68 7.99 12.26
N THR A 114 -0.76 8.80 12.73
CA THR A 114 0.41 9.23 11.98
C THR A 114 1.61 8.29 12.16
N HIS A 115 1.58 7.43 13.19
CA HIS A 115 2.65 6.51 13.56
C HIS A 115 2.25 5.05 13.32
N CYS A 116 2.16 4.65 12.05
CA CYS A 116 1.76 3.30 11.68
C CYS A 116 2.96 2.35 11.64
N CYS A 117 2.95 1.30 12.48
CA CYS A 117 4.05 0.35 12.63
C CYS A 117 4.32 -0.57 11.43
N ILE A 118 3.49 -0.57 10.40
CA ILE A 118 3.74 -1.33 9.16
C ILE A 118 4.14 -0.46 7.96
N GLN A 119 3.99 0.86 8.07
CA GLN A 119 4.38 1.82 7.03
C GLN A 119 5.82 2.29 7.22
N ALA A 120 6.45 2.82 6.15
CA ALA A 120 7.78 3.41 6.25
C ALA A 120 7.82 4.50 7.33
N LYS A 121 8.85 4.50 8.17
CA LYS A 121 8.98 5.40 9.33
C LYS A 121 8.90 6.88 8.96
N ILE A 122 9.44 7.26 7.80
CA ILE A 122 9.45 8.63 7.29
C ILE A 122 8.04 9.20 7.08
N ASN A 123 7.02 8.34 6.94
CA ASN A 123 5.65 8.79 6.74
C ASN A 123 5.14 9.65 7.89
N GLN A 124 5.57 9.39 9.13
CA GLN A 124 5.19 10.22 10.27
C GLN A 124 5.59 11.68 10.04
N GLN A 125 6.86 11.92 9.72
CA GLN A 125 7.37 13.26 9.48
C GLN A 125 6.66 13.96 8.31
N ILE A 126 6.43 13.21 7.20
CA ILE A 126 5.69 13.74 6.04
C ILE A 126 4.27 14.14 6.42
N LEU A 127 3.56 13.30 7.17
CA LEU A 127 2.20 13.58 7.60
C LEU A 127 2.14 14.82 8.53
N GLU A 128 3.04 14.91 9.49
CA GLU A 128 3.13 16.05 10.39
C GLU A 128 3.34 17.37 9.61
N MET A 129 4.27 17.38 8.65
CA MET A 129 4.52 18.57 7.79
C MET A 129 3.31 18.93 6.94
N VAL A 130 2.65 17.96 6.30
CA VAL A 130 1.48 18.20 5.46
C VAL A 130 0.29 18.69 6.30
N MET A 131 0.04 18.08 7.46
CA MET A 131 -1.08 18.47 8.33
C MET A 131 -0.86 19.87 8.93
N GLU A 132 0.37 20.20 9.33
CA GLU A 132 0.74 21.52 9.81
C GLU A 132 0.57 22.60 8.71
N TYR A 133 1.00 22.29 7.47
CA TYR A 133 0.75 23.16 6.32
C TYR A 133 -0.75 23.38 6.11
N CYS A 134 -1.56 22.32 6.17
CA CYS A 134 -3.01 22.44 6.03
C CYS A 134 -3.64 23.32 7.11
N HIS A 135 -3.18 23.17 8.34
CA HIS A 135 -3.65 23.96 9.47
C HIS A 135 -3.30 25.45 9.29
N ARG A 136 -2.02 25.76 9.03
CA ARG A 136 -1.55 27.15 8.82
C ARG A 136 -2.24 27.88 7.66
N ASN A 137 -2.58 27.16 6.60
CA ASN A 137 -3.15 27.73 5.37
C ASN A 137 -4.65 27.48 5.21
N HIS A 138 -5.33 27.02 6.26
CA HIS A 138 -6.78 26.75 6.28
C HIS A 138 -7.23 25.84 5.13
N ILE A 139 -6.40 24.86 4.74
CA ILE A 139 -6.74 23.85 3.75
C ILE A 139 -7.74 22.87 4.37
N THR A 140 -8.91 22.74 3.76
CA THR A 140 -9.97 21.89 4.29
C THR A 140 -9.84 20.46 3.80
N ALA A 141 -10.21 19.49 4.66
CA ALA A 141 -10.41 18.10 4.24
C ALA A 141 -11.58 17.98 3.28
N TYR A 142 -11.51 17.02 2.37
CA TYR A 142 -12.64 16.66 1.50
C TYR A 142 -13.69 15.87 2.27
N ASP A 143 -14.90 16.39 2.28
CA ASP A 143 -16.08 15.69 2.84
C ASP A 143 -16.79 14.89 1.73
N GLU A 144 -16.76 13.57 1.84
CA GLU A 144 -17.37 12.66 0.87
C GLU A 144 -18.91 12.78 0.81
N LYS A 145 -19.57 13.24 1.88
CA LYS A 145 -21.04 13.38 1.92
C LYS A 145 -21.50 14.61 1.14
N ASN A 146 -20.80 15.73 1.34
CA ASN A 146 -21.15 17.02 0.74
C ASN A 146 -20.36 17.33 -0.53
N HIS A 147 -19.34 16.52 -0.84
CA HIS A 147 -18.41 16.70 -1.97
C HIS A 147 -17.71 18.06 -1.98
N LYS A 148 -17.39 18.57 -0.78
CA LYS A 148 -16.72 19.86 -0.56
C LYS A 148 -15.38 19.64 0.14
N GLY A 149 -14.52 20.67 0.10
CA GLY A 149 -13.19 20.60 0.66
C GLY A 149 -12.13 20.31 -0.40
N VAL A 150 -10.87 20.30 0.01
CA VAL A 150 -9.71 20.30 -0.89
C VAL A 150 -8.91 19.02 -0.83
N LEU A 151 -8.31 18.71 0.32
CA LEU A 151 -7.39 17.58 0.47
C LEU A 151 -8.17 16.29 0.79
N ARG A 152 -8.00 15.27 -0.06
CA ARG A 152 -8.65 13.96 0.07
C ARG A 152 -7.75 12.94 0.76
N HIS A 153 -6.53 12.79 0.23
CA HIS A 153 -5.56 11.82 0.73
C HIS A 153 -4.14 12.36 0.58
N ILE A 154 -3.24 11.79 1.36
CA ILE A 154 -1.80 11.93 1.21
C ILE A 154 -1.27 10.55 0.81
N LEU A 155 -0.67 10.45 -0.37
CA LEU A 155 0.00 9.24 -0.82
C LEU A 155 1.50 9.43 -0.63
N THR A 156 2.15 8.43 -0.04
CA THR A 156 3.60 8.35 0.05
C THR A 156 4.11 7.08 -0.62
N ARG A 157 5.28 7.16 -1.22
CA ARG A 157 6.06 6.01 -1.68
C ARG A 157 7.50 6.17 -1.26
N VAL A 158 8.14 5.07 -0.95
CA VAL A 158 9.56 5.02 -0.55
C VAL A 158 10.24 3.89 -1.32
N GLY A 159 11.30 4.20 -2.04
CA GLY A 159 12.20 3.20 -2.60
C GLY A 159 13.09 2.66 -1.48
N PHE A 160 12.93 1.39 -1.13
CA PHE A 160 13.64 0.82 0.02
C PHE A 160 15.13 0.55 -0.28
N GLN A 161 15.47 0.32 -1.54
CA GLN A 161 16.86 0.15 -1.97
C GLN A 161 17.54 1.51 -2.25
N THR A 162 16.79 2.46 -2.80
CA THR A 162 17.34 3.76 -3.21
C THR A 162 17.26 4.84 -2.14
N GLY A 163 16.31 4.72 -1.21
CA GLY A 163 15.94 5.78 -0.28
C GLY A 163 15.13 6.93 -0.92
N GLU A 164 14.76 6.83 -2.20
CA GLU A 164 13.95 7.86 -2.87
C GLU A 164 12.53 7.93 -2.31
N ILE A 165 12.03 9.15 -2.13
CA ILE A 165 10.72 9.41 -1.52
C ILE A 165 9.83 10.21 -2.47
N MET A 166 8.58 9.77 -2.57
CA MET A 166 7.51 10.48 -3.28
C MET A 166 6.41 10.87 -2.32
N VAL A 167 5.93 12.11 -2.46
CA VAL A 167 4.69 12.59 -1.83
C VAL A 167 3.72 13.04 -2.93
N CYS A 168 2.52 12.49 -2.91
CA CYS A 168 1.45 12.89 -3.83
C CYS A 168 0.23 13.33 -3.02
N LEU A 169 -0.19 14.57 -3.16
CA LEU A 169 -1.41 15.09 -2.53
C LEU A 169 -2.60 14.86 -3.48
N ILE A 170 -3.60 14.13 -3.03
CA ILE A 170 -4.84 13.89 -3.77
C ILE A 170 -5.84 14.97 -3.42
N VAL A 171 -6.22 15.80 -4.41
CA VAL A 171 -7.01 17.00 -4.18
C VAL A 171 -8.29 17.06 -5.02
N ASN A 172 -9.36 17.53 -4.40
CA ASN A 172 -10.61 17.87 -5.09
C ASN A 172 -10.50 19.28 -5.67
N GLY A 173 -9.89 19.39 -6.85
CA GLY A 173 -9.70 20.67 -7.52
C GLY A 173 -8.34 20.78 -8.20
N GLY A 174 -7.84 21.98 -8.32
CA GLY A 174 -6.53 22.24 -8.92
C GLY A 174 -5.53 22.86 -7.94
N LYS A 175 -4.28 23.03 -8.40
CA LYS A 175 -3.16 23.63 -7.66
C LYS A 175 -3.53 24.95 -6.97
N LYS A 176 -4.38 25.77 -7.60
CA LYS A 176 -4.81 27.08 -7.07
C LYS A 176 -5.55 26.99 -5.73
N LYS A 177 -6.07 25.82 -5.35
CA LYS A 177 -6.72 25.63 -4.04
C LYS A 177 -5.75 25.38 -2.88
N LEU A 178 -4.48 25.10 -3.19
CA LEU A 178 -3.42 24.93 -2.21
C LEU A 178 -2.64 26.25 -2.07
N VAL A 179 -3.12 27.09 -1.18
CA VAL A 179 -2.49 28.40 -0.90
C VAL A 179 -1.11 28.17 -0.30
N ASN A 180 -0.11 28.98 -0.69
CA ASN A 180 1.26 28.89 -0.19
C ASN A 180 1.92 27.49 -0.38
N LEU A 181 1.54 26.73 -1.41
CA LEU A 181 2.08 25.40 -1.68
C LEU A 181 3.60 25.36 -1.75
N GLY A 182 4.25 26.48 -2.15
CA GLY A 182 5.71 26.60 -2.17
C GLY A 182 6.36 26.34 -0.81
N GLN A 183 5.74 26.79 0.29
CA GLN A 183 6.26 26.54 1.65
C GLN A 183 6.28 25.04 1.96
N LEU A 184 5.18 24.33 1.67
CA LEU A 184 5.13 22.87 1.85
C LEU A 184 6.19 22.16 1.00
N VAL A 185 6.39 22.60 -0.24
CA VAL A 185 7.43 22.04 -1.11
C VAL A 185 8.82 22.28 -0.51
N ASP A 186 9.09 23.46 0.04
CA ASP A 186 10.37 23.77 0.67
C ASP A 186 10.60 22.94 1.94
N ASP A 187 9.55 22.72 2.75
CA ASP A 187 9.61 21.85 3.93
C ASP A 187 9.86 20.39 3.53
N LEU A 188 9.10 19.86 2.56
CA LEU A 188 9.21 18.46 2.15
C LEU A 188 10.54 18.14 1.46
N LYS A 189 11.05 19.04 0.61
CA LYS A 189 12.34 18.80 -0.09
C LYS A 189 13.56 18.80 0.84
N ALA A 190 13.41 19.30 2.07
CA ALA A 190 14.44 19.23 3.10
C ALA A 190 14.58 17.80 3.68
N ILE A 191 13.61 16.92 3.44
CA ILE A 191 13.70 15.50 3.82
C ILE A 191 14.71 14.80 2.92
N SER A 192 15.71 14.17 3.52
CA SER A 192 16.70 13.38 2.76
C SER A 192 16.01 12.28 1.96
N GLY A 193 16.35 12.17 0.68
CA GLY A 193 15.73 11.22 -0.26
C GLY A 193 14.46 11.74 -0.94
N MET A 194 13.95 12.93 -0.61
CA MET A 194 12.80 13.48 -1.34
C MET A 194 13.13 13.67 -2.81
N THR A 195 12.39 12.99 -3.68
CA THR A 195 12.66 12.94 -5.13
C THR A 195 11.48 13.45 -5.94
N SER A 196 10.24 13.26 -5.44
CA SER A 196 9.02 13.56 -6.19
C SER A 196 7.96 14.19 -5.28
N ILE A 197 7.46 15.37 -5.67
CA ILE A 197 6.29 15.99 -5.06
C ILE A 197 5.27 16.28 -6.15
N THR A 198 4.11 15.65 -6.08
CA THR A 198 3.08 15.70 -7.12
C THR A 198 1.70 15.99 -6.54
N LEU A 199 0.78 16.43 -7.41
CA LEU A 199 -0.65 16.49 -7.12
C LEU A 199 -1.38 15.51 -8.02
N ASN A 200 -2.29 14.76 -7.43
CA ASN A 200 -3.30 14.00 -8.16
C ASN A 200 -4.64 14.72 -8.06
N ILE A 201 -5.23 15.02 -9.22
CA ILE A 201 -6.52 15.70 -9.28
C ILE A 201 -7.63 14.67 -9.33
N ASN A 202 -8.38 14.56 -8.23
CA ASN A 202 -9.55 13.70 -8.16
C ASN A 202 -10.80 14.51 -7.79
N LYS A 203 -11.66 14.78 -8.78
CA LYS A 203 -12.96 15.44 -8.62
C LYS A 203 -14.12 14.45 -8.60
N GLU A 204 -13.84 13.16 -8.74
CA GLU A 204 -14.84 12.12 -8.80
C GLU A 204 -15.57 11.99 -7.46
N LYS A 205 -16.89 11.79 -7.55
CA LYS A 205 -17.78 11.52 -6.40
C LYS A 205 -17.91 10.02 -6.15
N THR A 206 -16.79 9.31 -6.18
CA THR A 206 -16.70 7.86 -6.06
C THR A 206 -15.69 7.48 -4.99
N ASN A 207 -15.62 6.20 -4.66
CA ASN A 207 -14.63 5.63 -3.73
C ASN A 207 -13.22 5.51 -4.35
N ARG A 208 -13.03 5.91 -5.60
CA ARG A 208 -11.73 5.94 -6.25
C ARG A 208 -10.84 6.99 -5.59
N ILE A 209 -9.68 6.58 -5.08
CA ILE A 209 -8.75 7.47 -4.38
C ILE A 209 -8.01 8.36 -5.38
N LEU A 210 -7.41 7.76 -6.41
CA LEU A 210 -6.61 8.46 -7.42
C LEU A 210 -7.45 8.83 -8.64
N GLY A 211 -7.35 10.07 -9.06
CA GLY A 211 -7.84 10.52 -10.37
C GLY A 211 -6.80 10.26 -11.47
N ASP A 212 -7.15 10.56 -12.72
CA ASP A 212 -6.29 10.26 -13.87
C ASP A 212 -5.21 11.34 -14.11
N LYS A 213 -5.39 12.54 -13.56
CA LYS A 213 -4.47 13.66 -13.81
C LYS A 213 -3.46 13.82 -12.70
N ILE A 214 -2.18 13.67 -13.04
CA ILE A 214 -1.04 14.01 -12.20
C ILE A 214 -0.47 15.36 -12.65
N ILE A 215 -0.01 16.16 -11.69
CA ILE A 215 0.71 17.42 -11.91
C ILE A 215 1.99 17.35 -11.09
N SER A 216 3.14 17.39 -11.76
CA SER A 216 4.42 17.54 -11.08
C SER A 216 4.53 18.92 -10.46
N ILE A 217 4.95 18.98 -9.21
CA ILE A 217 5.15 20.22 -8.46
C ILE A 217 6.63 20.48 -8.26
N TRP A 218 7.37 19.44 -7.92
CA TRP A 218 8.82 19.50 -7.76
C TRP A 218 9.44 18.11 -7.94
N GLY A 219 10.66 18.10 -8.48
CA GLY A 219 11.43 16.87 -8.72
C GLY A 219 10.90 16.06 -9.90
N GLN A 220 11.04 14.77 -9.82
CA GLN A 220 10.63 13.81 -10.86
C GLN A 220 9.17 13.41 -10.71
N ASP A 221 8.58 12.85 -11.78
CA ASP A 221 7.21 12.31 -11.78
C ASP A 221 7.15 10.89 -11.21
N TYR A 222 8.29 10.30 -10.88
CA TYR A 222 8.45 8.94 -10.38
C TYR A 222 9.54 8.88 -9.31
N ILE A 223 9.60 7.77 -8.61
CA ILE A 223 10.77 7.32 -7.84
C ILE A 223 11.31 6.05 -8.45
N THR A 224 12.55 5.75 -8.16
CA THR A 224 13.23 4.54 -8.58
C THR A 224 13.38 3.58 -7.40
N ASP A 225 13.16 2.29 -7.64
CA ASP A 225 13.50 1.24 -6.68
C ASP A 225 13.93 -0.03 -7.41
N TYR A 226 14.36 -1.04 -6.67
CA TYR A 226 14.87 -2.29 -7.23
C TYR A 226 14.14 -3.50 -6.62
N ILE A 227 13.99 -4.56 -7.42
CA ILE A 227 13.67 -5.92 -6.96
C ILE A 227 14.83 -6.79 -7.44
N GLY A 228 15.66 -7.27 -6.50
CA GLY A 228 16.95 -7.85 -6.86
C GLY A 228 17.81 -6.86 -7.65
N ASN A 229 18.25 -7.26 -8.85
CA ASN A 229 19.06 -6.42 -9.74
C ASN A 229 18.25 -5.62 -10.76
N VAL A 230 16.92 -5.76 -10.78
CA VAL A 230 16.08 -5.09 -11.78
C VAL A 230 15.58 -3.76 -11.24
N LYS A 231 15.84 -2.70 -12.01
CA LYS A 231 15.46 -1.32 -11.72
C LYS A 231 14.03 -1.04 -12.20
N TYR A 232 13.26 -0.29 -11.41
CA TYR A 232 11.89 0.13 -11.75
C TYR A 232 11.69 1.60 -11.48
N GLN A 233 11.06 2.31 -12.42
CA GLN A 233 10.49 3.63 -12.22
C GLN A 233 9.03 3.48 -11.79
N ILE A 234 8.65 4.14 -10.72
CA ILE A 234 7.36 3.96 -10.06
C ILE A 234 6.66 5.30 -9.96
N SER A 235 5.62 5.50 -10.78
CA SER A 235 4.79 6.71 -10.77
C SER A 235 3.75 6.67 -9.63
N PRO A 236 3.06 7.78 -9.31
CA PRO A 236 1.97 7.77 -8.33
C PRO A 236 0.87 6.77 -8.65
N LEU A 237 0.59 6.53 -9.94
CA LEU A 237 -0.48 5.65 -10.42
C LEU A 237 -0.05 4.19 -10.57
N SER A 238 1.26 3.91 -10.67
CA SER A 238 1.77 2.56 -10.91
C SER A 238 1.35 1.59 -9.80
N PHE A 239 0.95 0.38 -10.19
CA PHE A 239 0.92 -0.73 -9.24
C PHE A 239 2.34 -1.24 -9.03
N TYR A 240 2.79 -1.27 -7.80
CA TYR A 240 4.06 -1.84 -7.37
C TYR A 240 3.85 -2.54 -6.04
N GLN A 241 4.43 -3.72 -5.88
CA GLN A 241 4.24 -4.55 -4.67
C GLN A 241 4.68 -3.79 -3.42
N VAL A 242 3.84 -3.80 -2.39
CA VAL A 242 4.01 -2.93 -1.21
C VAL A 242 4.99 -3.46 -0.17
N ASN A 243 5.43 -4.70 -0.30
CA ASN A 243 6.41 -5.34 0.57
C ASN A 243 7.64 -5.75 -0.26
N PRO A 244 8.66 -4.89 -0.41
CA PRO A 244 9.80 -5.16 -1.29
C PRO A 244 10.55 -6.45 -0.93
N ALA A 245 10.80 -6.68 0.36
CA ALA A 245 11.52 -7.86 0.83
C ALA A 245 10.80 -9.17 0.44
N GLN A 246 9.48 -9.24 0.68
CA GLN A 246 8.71 -10.42 0.31
C GLN A 246 8.42 -10.50 -1.20
N THR A 247 8.46 -9.39 -1.91
CA THR A 247 8.34 -9.39 -3.37
C THR A 247 9.55 -10.05 -4.02
N GLU A 248 10.74 -9.78 -3.52
CA GLU A 248 11.97 -10.43 -4.00
C GLU A 248 11.92 -11.95 -3.75
N VAL A 249 11.51 -12.37 -2.57
CA VAL A 249 11.31 -13.80 -2.25
C VAL A 249 10.27 -14.43 -3.18
N LEU A 250 9.11 -13.78 -3.36
CA LEU A 250 8.03 -14.27 -4.22
C LEU A 250 8.48 -14.41 -5.68
N TYR A 251 9.15 -13.40 -6.22
CA TYR A 251 9.61 -13.41 -7.61
C TYR A 251 10.78 -14.37 -7.80
N GLY A 252 11.67 -14.50 -6.80
CA GLY A 252 12.72 -15.51 -6.78
C GLY A 252 12.14 -16.93 -6.85
N LYS A 253 11.10 -17.22 -6.06
CA LYS A 253 10.41 -18.52 -6.10
C LYS A 253 9.67 -18.75 -7.42
N ALA A 254 9.03 -17.71 -7.97
CA ALA A 254 8.40 -17.83 -9.29
C ALA A 254 9.42 -18.18 -10.38
N LEU A 255 10.59 -17.54 -10.35
CA LEU A 255 11.68 -17.82 -11.28
C LEU A 255 12.28 -19.22 -11.08
N GLU A 256 12.44 -19.67 -9.83
CA GLU A 256 12.90 -21.02 -9.47
C GLU A 256 11.92 -22.08 -10.02
N TYR A 257 10.61 -21.92 -9.78
CA TYR A 257 9.60 -22.88 -10.25
C TYR A 257 9.40 -22.84 -11.76
N ALA A 258 9.59 -21.69 -12.40
CA ALA A 258 9.57 -21.58 -13.85
C ALA A 258 10.73 -22.37 -14.52
N ASN A 259 11.83 -22.60 -13.78
CA ASN A 259 12.99 -23.38 -14.19
C ASN A 259 13.50 -23.04 -15.61
N LEU A 260 13.60 -21.76 -15.91
CA LEU A 260 13.98 -21.25 -17.24
C LEU A 260 15.45 -21.58 -17.54
N GLN A 261 15.70 -22.09 -18.75
CA GLN A 261 17.01 -22.48 -19.26
C GLN A 261 17.58 -21.49 -20.29
N GLY A 262 16.88 -20.39 -20.55
CA GLY A 262 17.29 -19.36 -21.51
C GLY A 262 16.77 -19.55 -22.94
N GLU A 263 15.95 -20.56 -23.18
CA GLU A 263 15.37 -20.83 -24.49
C GLU A 263 13.86 -20.57 -24.55
N GLU A 264 13.23 -20.33 -23.39
CA GLU A 264 11.81 -20.23 -23.26
C GLU A 264 11.27 -18.84 -23.65
N THR A 265 10.07 -18.86 -24.21
CA THR A 265 9.23 -17.68 -24.38
C THR A 265 8.18 -17.66 -23.28
N VAL A 266 8.17 -16.59 -22.49
CA VAL A 266 7.25 -16.39 -21.35
C VAL A 266 6.17 -15.38 -21.72
N TRP A 267 4.93 -15.64 -21.32
CA TRP A 267 3.81 -14.72 -21.42
C TRP A 267 3.36 -14.26 -20.03
N ASP A 268 3.38 -12.97 -19.80
CA ASP A 268 2.78 -12.33 -18.63
C ASP A 268 1.51 -11.60 -19.07
N LEU A 269 0.36 -12.21 -18.81
CA LEU A 269 -0.93 -11.77 -19.35
C LEU A 269 -1.58 -10.60 -18.60
N TYR A 270 -0.99 -10.17 -17.49
CA TYR A 270 -1.44 -9.03 -16.67
C TYR A 270 -0.23 -8.28 -16.12
N CYS A 271 0.66 -7.85 -17.02
CA CYS A 271 2.02 -7.42 -16.65
C CYS A 271 2.10 -6.13 -15.85
N GLY A 272 1.05 -5.29 -15.83
CA GLY A 272 1.10 -3.98 -15.19
C GLY A 272 2.26 -3.15 -15.72
N ILE A 273 3.08 -2.62 -14.83
CA ILE A 273 4.33 -1.90 -15.18
C ILE A 273 5.52 -2.83 -15.47
N GLY A 274 5.26 -4.11 -15.69
CA GLY A 274 6.26 -5.10 -16.10
C GLY A 274 7.11 -5.68 -14.97
N THR A 275 6.69 -5.59 -13.70
CA THR A 275 7.55 -5.97 -12.56
C THR A 275 8.02 -7.42 -12.61
N ILE A 276 7.11 -8.38 -12.76
CA ILE A 276 7.48 -9.80 -12.87
C ILE A 276 8.02 -10.15 -14.26
N SER A 277 7.49 -9.51 -15.32
CA SER A 277 7.97 -9.70 -16.69
C SER A 277 9.48 -9.43 -16.80
N LEU A 278 9.94 -8.29 -16.30
CA LEU A 278 11.36 -7.89 -16.32
C LEU A 278 12.20 -8.77 -15.40
N PHE A 279 11.64 -9.21 -14.27
CA PHE A 279 12.34 -10.13 -13.37
C PHE A 279 12.57 -11.49 -14.04
N LEU A 280 11.58 -12.04 -14.75
CA LEU A 280 11.68 -13.30 -15.49
C LEU A 280 12.58 -13.15 -16.74
N ALA A 281 12.64 -11.97 -17.36
CA ALA A 281 13.46 -11.70 -18.53
C ALA A 281 14.97 -11.87 -18.27
N GLN A 282 15.41 -11.88 -17.00
CA GLN A 282 16.80 -12.19 -16.64
C GLN A 282 17.23 -13.59 -17.04
N LYS A 283 16.28 -14.53 -17.20
CA LYS A 283 16.56 -15.94 -17.54
C LYS A 283 15.74 -16.48 -18.71
N ALA A 284 14.74 -15.77 -19.20
CA ALA A 284 13.98 -16.16 -20.37
C ALA A 284 14.65 -15.70 -21.66
N LYS A 285 14.48 -16.43 -22.75
CA LYS A 285 14.88 -15.97 -24.10
C LYS A 285 14.07 -14.76 -24.55
N LYS A 286 12.78 -14.77 -24.23
CA LYS A 286 11.86 -13.68 -24.58
C LYS A 286 10.68 -13.64 -23.62
N VAL A 287 10.25 -12.44 -23.24
CA VAL A 287 9.03 -12.23 -22.45
C VAL A 287 8.07 -11.32 -23.20
N TYR A 288 6.81 -11.71 -23.26
CA TYR A 288 5.72 -10.88 -23.77
C TYR A 288 4.83 -10.46 -22.61
N GLY A 289 4.69 -9.16 -22.40
CA GLY A 289 3.76 -8.58 -21.43
C GLY A 289 2.47 -8.13 -22.11
N VAL A 290 1.32 -8.42 -21.53
CA VAL A 290 0.00 -7.98 -21.96
C VAL A 290 -0.67 -7.23 -20.80
N GLU A 291 -1.13 -6.02 -21.06
CA GLU A 291 -1.83 -5.18 -20.09
C GLU A 291 -2.86 -4.32 -20.79
N ILE A 292 -4.05 -4.17 -20.20
CA ILE A 292 -5.16 -3.38 -20.78
C ILE A 292 -5.02 -1.88 -20.49
N ILE A 293 -4.28 -1.49 -19.44
CA ILE A 293 -4.13 -0.10 -19.03
C ILE A 293 -3.00 0.57 -19.81
N PRO A 294 -3.29 1.52 -20.73
CA PRO A 294 -2.26 2.12 -21.58
C PRO A 294 -1.12 2.78 -20.79
N GLN A 295 -1.43 3.47 -19.67
CA GLN A 295 -0.42 4.12 -18.86
C GLN A 295 0.55 3.10 -18.22
N ALA A 296 0.05 1.94 -17.79
CA ALA A 296 0.90 0.89 -17.24
C ALA A 296 1.84 0.30 -18.29
N ILE A 297 1.39 0.17 -19.55
CA ILE A 297 2.25 -0.24 -20.68
C ILE A 297 3.32 0.82 -20.98
N GLU A 298 2.98 2.09 -20.88
CA GLU A 298 3.98 3.16 -21.09
C GLU A 298 5.04 3.13 -19.98
N ASP A 299 4.62 2.99 -18.73
CA ASP A 299 5.54 2.80 -17.59
C ASP A 299 6.41 1.53 -17.77
N ALA A 300 5.81 0.42 -18.27
CA ALA A 300 6.53 -0.83 -18.52
C ALA A 300 7.61 -0.73 -19.63
N ARG A 301 7.39 0.13 -20.63
CA ARG A 301 8.37 0.39 -21.69
C ARG A 301 9.54 1.23 -21.23
N GLN A 302 9.35 2.03 -20.18
CA GLN A 302 10.41 2.84 -19.57
C GLN A 302 11.24 2.01 -18.58
N ASN A 303 10.65 0.99 -18.01
CA ASN A 303 11.32 0.03 -17.12
C ASN A 303 12.15 -0.97 -17.91
#